data_f733c9a77428f3bd20cbc4c25240876a
#
_entry.id   f733c9a77428f3bd20cbc4c25240876a
#
_cell.length_a   1.000
_cell.length_b   1.000
_cell.length_c   1.000
_cell.angle_alpha   90.00
_cell.angle_beta   90.00
_cell.angle_gamma   90.00
#
_symmetry.space_group_name_H-M   'P 1'
#
loop_
_entity.id
_entity.type
_entity.pdbx_description
1 polymer ?
#
loop_
_entity_poly.entity_id
_entity_poly.type
_entity_poly.pdbx_seq_one_letter_code
_entity_poly.pdbx_strand_id
1 'polypeptide(L)'
;MKNKFYTVIIALLLSSNSLIAYVQIDEIAPDFQLKNSFGDNVSLSDYRGKKVILEWTNHGCPFVAKHYSTGNMQSTQNYARDIGAIWLSIISSAPGTQGFVSSAEANDLTSSRNAIPTHVLFDSDGTVGRTYDAKTTPHMFIIDENGRLKYQGAIDDAGGRGFMSKELLEANNYVKKGLKEILQEKSLSIPVTKPYGCSVKYAS
;
A
#
# COMPACT_ATOMS: atom_id res chain seq x y z
N MET A 1 -51.19 -6.88 -53.82
CA MET A 1 -50.95 -6.43 -52.43
C MET A 1 -49.52 -6.82 -52.07
N LYS A 2 -48.58 -5.83 -51.90
CA LYS A 2 -47.17 -6.08 -51.61
C LYS A 2 -46.96 -5.85 -50.14
N ASN A 3 -46.72 -6.91 -49.33
CA ASN A 3 -46.38 -6.80 -47.93
C ASN A 3 -44.90 -6.41 -47.78
N LYS A 4 -44.64 -5.24 -47.21
CA LYS A 4 -43.28 -4.83 -46.81
C LYS A 4 -43.04 -5.31 -45.37
N PHE A 5 -42.13 -6.26 -45.21
CA PHE A 5 -41.60 -6.63 -43.90
C PHE A 5 -40.54 -5.58 -43.48
N TYR A 6 -40.75 -4.87 -42.40
CA TYR A 6 -39.73 -4.03 -41.76
C TYR A 6 -38.98 -4.87 -40.71
N THR A 7 -37.74 -5.14 -41.00
CA THR A 7 -36.81 -5.77 -40.01
C THR A 7 -36.35 -4.71 -39.05
N VAL A 8 -36.82 -4.79 -37.81
CA VAL A 8 -36.33 -3.92 -36.72
C VAL A 8 -35.05 -4.53 -36.16
N ILE A 9 -33.92 -3.91 -36.43
CA ILE A 9 -32.61 -4.26 -35.79
C ILE A 9 -32.54 -3.57 -34.44
N ILE A 10 -32.72 -4.34 -33.37
CA ILE A 10 -32.49 -3.87 -32.00
C ILE A 10 -30.98 -3.95 -31.75
N ALA A 11 -30.29 -2.80 -31.78
CA ALA A 11 -28.92 -2.70 -31.38
C ALA A 11 -28.84 -2.76 -29.85
N LEU A 12 -28.36 -3.88 -29.31
CA LEU A 12 -28.11 -4.07 -27.90
C LEU A 12 -26.83 -3.31 -27.55
N LEU A 13 -26.94 -2.10 -26.97
CA LEU A 13 -25.81 -1.36 -26.41
C LEU A 13 -25.36 -2.06 -25.14
N LEU A 14 -24.33 -2.89 -25.22
CA LEU A 14 -23.60 -3.41 -24.06
C LEU A 14 -22.77 -2.26 -23.47
N SER A 15 -23.31 -1.58 -22.48
CA SER A 15 -22.53 -0.67 -21.64
C SER A 15 -21.58 -1.51 -20.80
N SER A 16 -20.30 -1.54 -21.18
CA SER A 16 -19.24 -2.10 -20.34
C SER A 16 -19.02 -1.19 -19.13
N ASN A 17 -19.72 -1.46 -18.05
CA ASN A 17 -19.34 -0.93 -16.75
C ASN A 17 -18.00 -1.58 -16.37
N SER A 18 -16.90 -0.86 -16.50
CA SER A 18 -15.62 -1.26 -15.93
C SER A 18 -15.79 -1.24 -14.41
N LEU A 19 -16.08 -2.40 -13.82
CA LEU A 19 -15.96 -2.61 -12.39
C LEU A 19 -14.48 -2.43 -12.05
N ILE A 20 -14.14 -1.37 -11.30
CA ILE A 20 -12.83 -1.25 -10.69
C ILE A 20 -12.77 -2.37 -9.64
N ALA A 21 -12.14 -3.47 -10.00
CA ALA A 21 -11.91 -4.58 -9.09
C ALA A 21 -10.77 -4.16 -8.15
N TYR A 22 -11.11 -3.82 -6.91
CA TYR A 22 -10.11 -3.65 -5.87
C TYR A 22 -9.44 -4.99 -5.56
N VAL A 23 -8.15 -4.94 -5.24
CA VAL A 23 -7.42 -6.15 -4.85
C VAL A 23 -8.05 -6.78 -3.61
N GLN A 24 -8.23 -8.11 -3.65
CA GLN A 24 -8.85 -8.86 -2.56
C GLN A 24 -7.84 -9.81 -1.90
N ILE A 25 -8.14 -10.19 -0.67
CA ILE A 25 -7.31 -11.15 0.08
C ILE A 25 -7.27 -12.48 -0.68
N ASP A 26 -6.11 -13.09 -0.73
CA ASP A 26 -5.76 -14.33 -1.42
C ASP A 26 -5.80 -14.27 -2.97
N GLU A 27 -6.12 -13.12 -3.55
CA GLU A 27 -5.97 -12.90 -4.99
C GLU A 27 -4.54 -12.41 -5.34
N ILE A 28 -4.18 -12.56 -6.61
CA ILE A 28 -2.90 -12.03 -7.13
C ILE A 28 -2.93 -10.50 -7.01
N ALA A 29 -1.96 -9.96 -6.29
CA ALA A 29 -1.78 -8.53 -6.17
C ALA A 29 -1.52 -7.90 -7.55
N PRO A 30 -2.22 -6.82 -7.92
CA PRO A 30 -1.99 -6.12 -9.17
C PRO A 30 -0.53 -5.72 -9.32
N ASP A 31 0.06 -6.06 -10.47
CA ASP A 31 1.42 -5.62 -10.76
C ASP A 31 1.45 -4.13 -11.04
N PHE A 32 2.59 -3.51 -10.78
CA PHE A 32 2.83 -2.11 -11.09
C PHE A 32 4.31 -1.92 -11.41
N GLN A 33 4.61 -0.82 -12.09
CA GLN A 33 5.97 -0.33 -12.27
C GLN A 33 6.02 1.15 -11.88
N LEU A 34 6.88 1.51 -10.93
CA LEU A 34 7.08 2.87 -10.44
C LEU A 34 8.57 3.22 -10.45
N LYS A 35 8.88 4.50 -10.49
CA LYS A 35 10.25 4.98 -10.27
C LYS A 35 10.55 5.04 -8.78
N ASN A 36 11.74 4.58 -8.40
CA ASN A 36 12.26 4.76 -7.05
C ASN A 36 12.93 6.15 -6.89
N SER A 37 13.35 6.47 -5.66
CA SER A 37 14.03 7.74 -5.34
C SER A 37 15.44 7.88 -5.93
N PHE A 38 15.95 6.86 -6.61
CA PHE A 38 17.21 6.89 -7.37
C PHE A 38 17.00 6.96 -8.89
N GLY A 39 15.73 6.94 -9.34
CA GLY A 39 15.35 7.03 -10.74
C GLY A 39 15.18 5.70 -11.47
N ASP A 40 15.43 4.56 -10.79
CA ASP A 40 15.27 3.24 -11.38
C ASP A 40 13.80 2.85 -11.46
N ASN A 41 13.43 2.06 -12.45
CA ASN A 41 12.13 1.42 -12.51
C ASN A 41 12.12 0.19 -11.61
N VAL A 42 11.06 0.07 -10.81
CA VAL A 42 10.84 -1.03 -9.88
C VAL A 42 9.44 -1.59 -10.13
N SER A 43 9.33 -2.87 -10.41
CA SER A 43 8.06 -3.57 -10.57
C SER A 43 7.79 -4.49 -9.37
N LEU A 44 6.54 -4.66 -8.99
CA LEU A 44 6.20 -5.64 -7.94
C LEU A 44 6.59 -7.06 -8.37
N SER A 45 6.45 -7.37 -9.65
CA SER A 45 6.84 -8.66 -10.24
C SER A 45 8.33 -9.00 -10.12
N ASP A 46 9.21 -8.01 -9.94
CA ASP A 46 10.65 -8.23 -9.71
C ASP A 46 10.93 -9.00 -8.40
N TYR A 47 9.95 -9.03 -7.50
CA TYR A 47 10.06 -9.65 -6.18
C TYR A 47 9.29 -10.97 -6.05
N ARG A 48 8.96 -11.65 -7.16
CA ARG A 48 8.39 -13.00 -7.10
C ARG A 48 9.30 -13.95 -6.32
N GLY A 49 8.71 -14.79 -5.47
CA GLY A 49 9.47 -15.64 -4.56
C GLY A 49 9.91 -14.94 -3.25
N LYS A 50 9.55 -13.68 -3.07
CA LYS A 50 9.77 -12.92 -1.83
C LYS A 50 8.45 -12.44 -1.25
N LYS A 51 8.40 -12.30 0.07
CA LYS A 51 7.33 -11.55 0.75
C LYS A 51 7.56 -10.07 0.51
N VAL A 52 6.50 -9.31 0.21
CA VAL A 52 6.60 -7.87 -0.04
C VAL A 52 5.64 -7.14 0.90
N ILE A 53 6.13 -6.11 1.56
CA ILE A 53 5.33 -5.16 2.31
C ILE A 53 5.22 -3.87 1.49
N LEU A 54 3.99 -3.40 1.27
CA LEU A 54 3.73 -2.07 0.75
C LEU A 54 3.30 -1.17 1.91
N GLU A 55 3.94 -0.02 2.03
CA GLU A 55 3.59 1.05 2.96
C GLU A 55 3.18 2.27 2.17
N TRP A 56 1.90 2.64 2.14
CA TRP A 56 1.52 3.97 1.69
C TRP A 56 1.90 4.98 2.75
N THR A 57 2.72 5.96 2.37
CA THR A 57 3.33 6.91 3.30
C THR A 57 3.18 8.36 2.86
N ASN A 58 3.21 9.26 3.84
CA ASN A 58 3.23 10.72 3.65
C ASN A 58 3.98 11.33 4.84
N HIS A 59 5.12 11.96 4.58
CA HIS A 59 5.97 12.52 5.64
C HIS A 59 5.29 13.63 6.47
N GLY A 60 4.37 14.39 5.87
CA GLY A 60 3.60 15.44 6.53
C GLY A 60 2.39 14.92 7.33
N CYS A 61 2.11 13.61 7.28
CA CYS A 61 1.05 13.01 8.08
C CYS A 61 1.51 12.82 9.52
N PRO A 62 0.82 13.39 10.54
CA PRO A 62 1.23 13.24 11.94
C PRO A 62 1.20 11.78 12.43
N PHE A 63 0.36 10.92 11.86
CA PHE A 63 0.37 9.49 12.19
C PHE A 63 1.64 8.81 11.67
N VAL A 64 2.04 9.07 10.42
CA VAL A 64 3.31 8.57 9.87
C VAL A 64 4.48 9.09 10.70
N ALA A 65 4.54 10.41 10.94
CA ALA A 65 5.58 11.02 11.74
C ALA A 65 5.70 10.36 13.11
N LYS A 66 4.58 10.02 13.75
CA LYS A 66 4.55 9.34 15.04
C LYS A 66 5.17 7.95 14.99
N HIS A 67 4.78 7.11 14.01
CA HIS A 67 5.34 5.77 13.86
C HIS A 67 6.85 5.80 13.66
N TYR A 68 7.36 6.79 12.91
CA TYR A 68 8.79 6.95 12.72
C TYR A 68 9.50 7.54 13.95
N SER A 69 8.93 8.54 14.62
CA SER A 69 9.55 9.17 15.79
C SER A 69 9.63 8.27 17.03
N THR A 70 8.74 7.30 17.13
CA THR A 70 8.73 6.30 18.23
C THR A 70 9.54 5.05 17.92
N GLY A 71 10.07 4.91 16.71
CA GLY A 71 10.78 3.71 16.27
C GLY A 71 9.88 2.53 15.92
N ASN A 72 8.54 2.67 15.96
CA ASN A 72 7.61 1.59 15.65
C ASN A 72 7.72 1.14 14.18
N MET A 73 7.81 2.10 13.24
CA MET A 73 7.98 1.78 11.82
C MET A 73 9.30 1.08 11.56
N GLN A 74 10.42 1.63 12.06
CA GLN A 74 11.76 1.05 11.88
C GLN A 74 11.84 -0.35 12.48
N SER A 75 11.23 -0.57 13.65
CA SER A 75 11.16 -1.89 14.28
C SER A 75 10.38 -2.90 13.42
N THR A 76 9.36 -2.44 12.69
CA THR A 76 8.59 -3.28 11.77
C THR A 76 9.36 -3.56 10.49
N GLN A 77 10.04 -2.55 9.94
CA GLN A 77 10.93 -2.68 8.78
C GLN A 77 12.11 -3.62 9.08
N ASN A 78 12.75 -3.49 10.26
CA ASN A 78 13.82 -4.38 10.69
C ASN A 78 13.33 -5.84 10.74
N TYR A 79 12.17 -6.11 11.35
CA TYR A 79 11.61 -7.44 11.39
C TYR A 79 11.37 -8.02 9.98
N ALA A 80 10.81 -7.21 9.07
CA ALA A 80 10.60 -7.62 7.68
C ALA A 80 11.93 -7.94 6.98
N ARG A 81 12.95 -7.08 7.11
CA ARG A 81 14.28 -7.31 6.54
C ARG A 81 14.93 -8.57 7.10
N ASP A 82 14.85 -8.79 8.40
CA ASP A 82 15.50 -9.93 9.08
C ASP A 82 14.95 -11.28 8.61
N ILE A 83 13.71 -11.32 8.13
CA ILE A 83 13.10 -12.50 7.49
C ILE A 83 13.22 -12.50 5.96
N GLY A 84 14.02 -11.60 5.38
CA GLY A 84 14.27 -11.51 3.93
C GLY A 84 13.10 -10.96 3.11
N ALA A 85 12.15 -10.28 3.74
CA ALA A 85 11.06 -9.61 3.04
C ALA A 85 11.49 -8.25 2.46
N ILE A 86 10.83 -7.84 1.39
CA ILE A 86 11.03 -6.57 0.69
C ILE A 86 10.06 -5.53 1.26
N TRP A 87 10.54 -4.30 1.50
CA TRP A 87 9.70 -3.20 1.96
C TRP A 87 9.70 -2.07 0.93
N LEU A 88 8.52 -1.77 0.37
CA LEU A 88 8.31 -0.70 -0.60
C LEU A 88 7.45 0.39 0.04
N SER A 89 8.06 1.56 0.29
CA SER A 89 7.32 2.75 0.76
C SER A 89 6.83 3.54 -0.46
N ILE A 90 5.51 3.72 -0.60
CA ILE A 90 4.87 4.32 -1.78
C ILE A 90 4.31 5.70 -1.42
N ILE A 91 4.65 6.70 -2.22
CA ILE A 91 4.18 8.08 -2.10
C ILE A 91 3.23 8.37 -3.27
N SER A 92 1.92 8.42 -2.98
CA SER A 92 0.87 8.76 -3.96
C SER A 92 0.36 10.20 -3.77
N SER A 93 1.15 11.07 -3.14
CA SER A 93 0.80 12.49 -3.02
C SER A 93 1.00 13.19 -4.37
N ALA A 94 -0.06 13.83 -4.86
CA ALA A 94 -0.02 14.58 -6.12
C ALA A 94 0.87 15.82 -6.01
N PRO A 95 1.44 16.32 -7.13
CA PRO A 95 2.22 17.55 -7.13
C PRO A 95 1.47 18.72 -6.47
N GLY A 96 2.17 19.47 -5.61
CA GLY A 96 1.59 20.61 -4.87
C GLY A 96 0.74 20.23 -3.66
N THR A 97 0.59 18.94 -3.34
CA THR A 97 -0.13 18.51 -2.13
C THR A 97 0.83 18.12 -1.01
N GLN A 98 0.29 18.03 0.22
CA GLN A 98 1.06 17.56 1.36
C GLN A 98 1.62 16.15 1.12
N GLY A 99 2.91 15.99 1.32
CA GLY A 99 3.60 14.69 1.17
C GLY A 99 4.23 14.48 -0.20
N PHE A 100 3.96 15.35 -1.19
CA PHE A 100 4.73 15.36 -2.42
C PHE A 100 6.18 15.79 -2.13
N VAL A 101 7.13 15.02 -2.62
CA VAL A 101 8.57 15.27 -2.43
C VAL A 101 9.36 14.94 -3.70
N SER A 102 10.49 15.60 -3.85
CA SER A 102 11.51 15.23 -4.83
C SER A 102 12.27 13.96 -4.39
N SER A 103 13.05 13.39 -5.31
CA SER A 103 13.93 12.25 -5.01
C SER A 103 14.94 12.56 -3.91
N ALA A 104 15.54 13.75 -3.93
CA ALA A 104 16.50 14.18 -2.90
C ALA A 104 15.82 14.27 -1.52
N GLU A 105 14.66 14.93 -1.43
CA GLU A 105 13.90 15.03 -0.19
C GLU A 105 13.46 13.66 0.34
N ALA A 106 13.04 12.73 -0.54
CA ALA A 106 12.68 11.38 -0.15
C ALA A 106 13.87 10.63 0.48
N ASN A 107 15.06 10.78 -0.09
CA ASN A 107 16.28 10.16 0.43
C ASN A 107 16.71 10.80 1.77
N ASP A 108 16.63 12.13 1.89
CA ASP A 108 16.91 12.85 3.14
C ASP A 108 15.94 12.46 4.26
N LEU A 109 14.65 12.33 3.94
CA LEU A 109 13.62 11.86 4.87
C LEU A 109 13.86 10.42 5.30
N THR A 110 14.29 9.55 4.39
CA THR A 110 14.63 8.15 4.70
C THR A 110 15.80 8.10 5.68
N SER A 111 16.86 8.83 5.40
CA SER A 111 18.06 8.91 6.23
C SER A 111 17.77 9.52 7.61
N SER A 112 17.14 10.71 7.65
CA SER A 112 16.90 11.45 8.89
C SER A 112 15.97 10.73 9.87
N ARG A 113 15.12 9.82 9.38
CA ARG A 113 14.23 8.99 10.21
C ARG A 113 14.82 7.63 10.55
N ASN A 114 16.02 7.31 10.11
CA ASN A 114 16.59 5.98 10.19
C ASN A 114 15.63 4.91 9.61
N ALA A 115 14.89 5.26 8.54
CA ALA A 115 14.04 4.35 7.83
C ALA A 115 14.88 3.42 6.94
N ILE A 116 14.42 2.19 6.75
CA ILE A 116 15.15 1.17 6.01
C ILE A 116 14.26 0.46 4.97
N PRO A 117 13.45 1.17 4.17
CA PRO A 117 12.75 0.54 3.08
C PRO A 117 13.75 0.01 2.05
N THR A 118 13.37 -1.03 1.30
CA THR A 118 14.15 -1.47 0.13
C THR A 118 14.13 -0.38 -0.94
N HIS A 119 12.96 0.21 -1.17
CA HIS A 119 12.78 1.36 -2.07
C HIS A 119 11.72 2.32 -1.56
N VAL A 120 11.90 3.61 -1.87
CA VAL A 120 10.83 4.62 -1.85
C VAL A 120 10.38 4.84 -3.29
N LEU A 121 9.09 4.65 -3.55
CA LEU A 121 8.50 4.66 -4.88
C LEU A 121 7.55 5.86 -5.05
N PHE A 122 7.52 6.44 -6.24
CA PHE A 122 6.67 7.57 -6.57
C PHE A 122 5.49 7.16 -7.46
N ASP A 123 4.28 7.33 -6.95
CA ASP A 123 2.99 7.12 -7.60
C ASP A 123 2.23 8.46 -7.63
N SER A 124 2.83 9.49 -8.21
CA SER A 124 2.34 10.88 -8.13
C SER A 124 1.02 11.11 -8.86
N ASP A 125 0.65 10.27 -9.82
CA ASP A 125 -0.67 10.27 -10.46
C ASP A 125 -1.73 9.49 -9.67
N GLY A 126 -1.30 8.71 -8.68
CA GLY A 126 -2.16 7.94 -7.79
C GLY A 126 -2.76 6.69 -8.43
N THR A 127 -2.27 6.25 -9.59
CA THR A 127 -2.80 5.09 -10.31
C THR A 127 -2.67 3.82 -9.49
N VAL A 128 -1.49 3.56 -8.92
CA VAL A 128 -1.23 2.37 -8.11
C VAL A 128 -2.02 2.44 -6.80
N GLY A 129 -2.01 3.60 -6.14
CA GLY A 129 -2.74 3.78 -4.89
C GLY A 129 -4.25 3.54 -5.04
N ARG A 130 -4.85 4.00 -6.15
CA ARG A 130 -6.27 3.74 -6.43
C ARG A 130 -6.53 2.27 -6.74
N THR A 131 -5.65 1.60 -7.46
CA THR A 131 -5.75 0.16 -7.75
C THR A 131 -5.74 -0.68 -6.48
N TYR A 132 -4.93 -0.30 -5.49
CA TYR A 132 -4.86 -0.97 -4.19
C TYR A 132 -5.90 -0.46 -3.19
N ASP A 133 -6.76 0.50 -3.55
CA ASP A 133 -7.71 1.17 -2.64
C ASP A 133 -7.00 1.73 -1.39
N ALA A 134 -5.81 2.30 -1.57
CA ALA A 134 -5.06 2.90 -0.49
C ALA A 134 -5.76 4.17 0.00
N LYS A 135 -6.21 4.19 1.25
CA LYS A 135 -7.10 5.24 1.79
C LYS A 135 -6.38 6.22 2.68
N THR A 136 -5.42 5.72 3.47
CA THR A 136 -4.75 6.52 4.52
C THR A 136 -3.23 6.39 4.43
N THR A 137 -2.56 7.21 5.21
CA THR A 137 -1.13 7.06 5.50
C THR A 137 -0.93 7.03 7.02
N PRO A 138 -0.33 5.95 7.60
CA PRO A 138 0.09 4.75 6.87
C PRO A 138 -1.08 3.84 6.44
N HIS A 139 -0.91 3.09 5.35
CA HIS A 139 -1.76 1.96 4.97
C HIS A 139 -0.84 0.83 4.53
N MET A 140 -1.01 -0.34 5.12
CA MET A 140 -0.09 -1.47 4.99
C MET A 140 -0.72 -2.60 4.18
N PHE A 141 0.10 -3.25 3.36
CA PHE A 141 -0.27 -4.46 2.62
C PHE A 141 0.86 -5.48 2.75
N ILE A 142 0.52 -6.76 2.85
CA ILE A 142 1.48 -7.86 2.82
C ILE A 142 1.12 -8.76 1.64
N ILE A 143 2.10 -9.01 0.79
CA ILE A 143 2.02 -9.90 -0.36
C ILE A 143 2.96 -11.07 -0.10
N ASP A 144 2.49 -12.29 -0.32
CA ASP A 144 3.30 -13.50 -0.13
C ASP A 144 4.25 -13.76 -1.31
N GLU A 145 5.08 -14.79 -1.21
CA GLU A 145 6.04 -15.20 -2.22
C GLU A 145 5.39 -15.66 -3.55
N ASN A 146 4.11 -16.03 -3.51
CA ASN A 146 3.33 -16.37 -4.70
C ASN A 146 2.71 -15.12 -5.37
N GLY A 147 2.92 -13.95 -4.76
CA GLY A 147 2.36 -12.67 -5.21
C GLY A 147 0.89 -12.49 -4.85
N ARG A 148 0.37 -13.20 -3.84
CA ARG A 148 -0.99 -13.05 -3.37
C ARG A 148 -1.07 -12.06 -2.22
N LEU A 149 -2.07 -11.18 -2.25
CA LEU A 149 -2.35 -10.27 -1.13
C LEU A 149 -2.84 -11.08 0.08
N LYS A 150 -2.12 -10.99 1.18
CA LYS A 150 -2.44 -11.69 2.44
C LYS A 150 -3.00 -10.76 3.52
N TYR A 151 -2.61 -9.49 3.51
CA TYR A 151 -3.03 -8.51 4.47
C TYR A 151 -3.25 -7.14 3.83
N GLN A 152 -4.28 -6.42 4.29
CA GLN A 152 -4.43 -4.98 4.05
C GLN A 152 -5.04 -4.28 5.27
N GLY A 153 -4.49 -3.11 5.63
CA GLY A 153 -5.04 -2.34 6.74
C GLY A 153 -4.04 -1.51 7.52
N ALA A 154 -4.29 -1.39 8.82
CA ALA A 154 -3.48 -0.62 9.76
C ALA A 154 -2.13 -1.28 10.04
N ILE A 155 -1.13 -0.49 10.45
CA ILE A 155 0.13 -1.05 10.95
C ILE A 155 -0.06 -1.79 12.30
N ASP A 156 -0.96 -1.27 13.15
CA ASP A 156 -1.25 -1.81 14.49
C ASP A 156 -2.67 -1.46 14.96
N ASP A 157 -3.02 -1.85 16.19
CA ASP A 157 -4.32 -1.61 16.82
C ASP A 157 -4.41 -0.33 17.68
N ALA A 158 -3.41 0.55 17.62
CA ALA A 158 -3.45 1.85 18.30
C ALA A 158 -4.62 2.72 17.79
N GLY A 159 -5.05 2.50 16.55
CA GLY A 159 -6.37 2.89 16.05
C GLY A 159 -6.69 4.39 16.10
N GLY A 160 -5.68 5.26 15.95
CA GLY A 160 -5.89 6.71 16.04
C GLY A 160 -6.21 7.22 17.44
N ARG A 161 -6.15 6.35 18.45
CA ARG A 161 -6.23 6.74 19.84
C ARG A 161 -4.98 7.51 20.21
N GLY A 162 -5.14 8.78 20.46
CA GLY A 162 -4.10 9.70 20.92
C GLY A 162 -2.73 9.63 20.21
N PHE A 163 -1.98 10.70 20.32
CA PHE A 163 -0.61 10.75 19.82
C PHE A 163 0.43 10.34 20.88
N MET A 164 0.06 9.46 21.80
CA MET A 164 0.90 9.06 22.92
C MET A 164 1.85 7.93 22.53
N SER A 165 3.16 8.11 22.70
CA SER A 165 4.16 7.07 22.35
C SER A 165 3.97 5.77 23.13
N LYS A 166 3.48 5.86 24.38
CA LYS A 166 3.19 4.69 25.21
C LYS A 166 2.15 3.77 24.59
N GLU A 167 1.09 4.31 23.99
CA GLU A 167 0.04 3.50 23.36
C GLU A 167 0.57 2.74 22.13
N LEU A 168 1.46 3.35 21.33
CA LEU A 168 2.08 2.68 20.18
C LEU A 168 3.01 1.53 20.60
N LEU A 169 3.73 1.67 21.69
CA LEU A 169 4.63 0.62 22.21
C LEU A 169 3.86 -0.57 22.79
N GLU A 170 2.63 -0.35 23.23
CA GLU A 170 1.73 -1.39 23.78
C GLU A 170 0.82 -1.99 22.69
N ALA A 171 0.79 -1.41 21.49
CA ALA A 171 -0.09 -1.83 20.42
C ALA A 171 0.34 -3.15 19.77
N ASN A 172 -0.65 -3.98 19.42
CA ASN A 172 -0.40 -5.17 18.63
C ASN A 172 -0.10 -4.81 17.18
N ASN A 173 1.11 -5.09 16.73
CA ASN A 173 1.53 -4.80 15.36
C ASN A 173 0.99 -5.87 14.40
N TYR A 174 0.03 -5.51 13.56
CA TYR A 174 -0.62 -6.42 12.62
C TYR A 174 0.31 -6.89 11.52
N VAL A 175 1.26 -6.02 11.06
CA VAL A 175 2.22 -6.40 10.01
C VAL A 175 3.18 -7.47 10.52
N LYS A 176 3.77 -7.28 11.71
CA LYS A 176 4.65 -8.30 12.31
C LYS A 176 3.91 -9.60 12.58
N LYS A 177 2.66 -9.50 13.08
CA LYS A 177 1.83 -10.69 13.34
C LYS A 177 1.54 -11.45 12.06
N GLY A 178 1.09 -10.75 11.00
CA GLY A 178 0.80 -11.37 9.70
C GLY A 178 2.04 -12.03 9.09
N LEU A 179 3.18 -11.36 9.10
CA LEU A 179 4.44 -11.95 8.61
C LEU A 179 4.83 -13.20 9.40
N LYS A 180 4.65 -13.20 10.74
CA LYS A 180 4.91 -14.37 11.57
C LYS A 180 3.98 -15.55 11.22
N GLU A 181 2.72 -15.29 10.98
CA GLU A 181 1.74 -16.31 10.60
C GLU A 181 2.07 -16.89 9.21
N ILE A 182 2.47 -16.06 8.23
CA ILE A 182 2.92 -16.51 6.90
C ILE A 182 4.16 -17.39 7.00
N LEU A 183 5.15 -17.03 7.83
CA LEU A 183 6.34 -17.85 8.05
C LEU A 183 6.03 -19.22 8.64
N GLN A 184 4.91 -19.34 9.35
CA GLN A 184 4.42 -20.61 9.92
C GLN A 184 3.46 -21.34 8.97
N GLU A 185 3.36 -20.92 7.72
CA GLU A 185 2.44 -21.46 6.70
C GLU A 185 0.96 -21.46 7.15
N LYS A 186 0.60 -20.51 8.00
CA LYS A 186 -0.76 -20.34 8.52
C LYS A 186 -1.53 -19.30 7.72
N SER A 187 -2.83 -19.51 7.63
CA SER A 187 -3.74 -18.43 7.24
C SER A 187 -3.68 -17.28 8.25
N LEU A 188 -3.76 -16.05 7.78
CA LEU A 188 -3.75 -14.91 8.68
C LEU A 188 -5.01 -14.91 9.55
N SER A 189 -4.82 -14.80 10.85
CA SER A 189 -5.93 -14.68 11.80
C SER A 189 -6.70 -13.35 11.65
N ILE A 190 -6.04 -12.32 11.11
CA ILE A 190 -6.60 -10.99 10.86
C ILE A 190 -6.08 -10.51 9.49
N PRO A 191 -6.74 -10.90 8.38
CA PRO A 191 -6.27 -10.53 7.04
C PRO A 191 -6.63 -9.08 6.63
N VAL A 192 -7.64 -8.49 7.27
CA VAL A 192 -8.10 -7.13 6.95
C VAL A 192 -8.35 -6.37 8.24
N THR A 193 -7.85 -5.14 8.30
CA THR A 193 -8.18 -4.19 9.37
C THR A 193 -8.53 -2.83 8.78
N LYS A 194 -9.23 -1.99 9.56
CA LYS A 194 -9.50 -0.61 9.16
C LYS A 194 -8.21 0.21 9.29
N PRO A 195 -7.64 0.75 8.21
CA PRO A 195 -6.47 1.61 8.30
C PRO A 195 -6.86 2.94 8.97
N TYR A 196 -5.89 3.59 9.60
CA TYR A 196 -6.07 4.90 10.23
C TYR A 196 -4.92 5.83 9.85
N GLY A 197 -5.19 7.12 9.85
CA GLY A 197 -4.23 8.15 9.46
C GLY A 197 -4.86 9.23 8.60
N CYS A 198 -4.00 10.04 7.98
CA CYS A 198 -4.44 11.06 7.03
C CYS A 198 -4.83 10.41 5.70
N SER A 199 -5.84 10.96 5.02
CA SER A 199 -6.17 10.51 3.65
C SER A 199 -4.98 10.65 2.71
N VAL A 200 -4.82 9.70 1.79
CA VAL A 200 -3.87 9.82 0.68
C VAL A 200 -4.21 11.06 -0.13
N LYS A 201 -3.20 11.82 -0.56
CA LYS A 201 -3.37 13.10 -1.26
C LYS A 201 -3.34 12.90 -2.78
N TYR A 202 -4.30 12.14 -3.29
CA TYR A 202 -4.46 11.96 -4.73
C TYR A 202 -4.76 13.26 -5.46
N ALA A 203 -4.42 13.30 -6.75
CA ALA A 203 -4.93 14.33 -7.65
C ALA A 203 -6.46 14.24 -7.72
N SER A 204 -7.12 15.42 -7.73
CA SER A 204 -8.56 15.58 -7.94
C SER A 204 -8.96 15.29 -9.38
#